data_404a06b7b8ca09ffb9256ce047732f60
#
_entry.id   404a06b7b8ca09ffb9256ce047732f60
#
_cell.length_a   1.000
_cell.length_b   1.000
_cell.length_c   1.000
_cell.angle_alpha   90.00
_cell.angle_beta   90.00
_cell.angle_gamma   90.00
#
_symmetry.space_group_name_H-M   'P 1'
#
loop_
_entity.id
_entity.type
_entity.pdbx_description
1 polymer ?
#
loop_
_entity_poly.entity_id
_entity_poly.type
_entity_poly.pdbx_seq_one_letter_code
_entity_poly.pdbx_strand_id
1 'polypeptide(L)'
;MRGPATRLIRHLVNSTDTLKELTLIYALCLLCAAGVFALAEGKDFGDSLWWSVVTEMTLGYGDDVPATTVGRLVAVALMHLAPLFIIPLMIVRMLRTFVRTRTNSRTRSSKRSRPIWPP
;
A
#
# COMPACT_ATOMS: atom_id res chain seq x y z
N MET A 1 -6.11 23.32 -15.53
CA MET A 1 -6.00 23.68 -14.09
C MET A 1 -5.74 22.41 -13.29
N ARG A 2 -4.53 22.26 -12.77
CA ARG A 2 -4.17 21.08 -11.99
C ARG A 2 -4.26 21.46 -10.51
N GLY A 3 -5.32 21.02 -9.83
CA GLY A 3 -5.58 21.35 -8.44
C GLY A 3 -4.49 20.86 -7.46
N PRO A 4 -4.44 21.44 -6.24
CA PRO A 4 -3.44 21.08 -5.24
C PRO A 4 -3.47 19.59 -4.88
N ALA A 5 -4.64 18.95 -4.93
CA ALA A 5 -4.81 17.52 -4.71
C ALA A 5 -4.03 16.65 -5.73
N THR A 6 -4.01 17.05 -7.01
CA THR A 6 -3.25 16.35 -8.06
C THR A 6 -1.73 16.47 -7.87
N ARG A 7 -1.25 17.57 -7.29
CA ARG A 7 0.17 17.72 -6.94
C ARG A 7 0.54 16.85 -5.75
N LEU A 8 -0.31 16.80 -4.73
CA LEU A 8 -0.09 15.97 -3.55
C LEU A 8 -0.04 14.47 -3.91
N ILE A 9 -1.03 14.01 -4.69
CA ILE A 9 -1.08 12.62 -5.19
C ILE A 9 0.15 12.32 -6.05
N ARG A 10 0.55 13.23 -6.93
CA ARG A 10 1.74 13.05 -7.76
C ARG A 10 3.04 13.06 -6.95
N HIS A 11 3.11 13.86 -5.89
CA HIS A 11 4.27 13.87 -4.98
C HIS A 11 4.36 12.57 -4.20
N LEU A 12 3.24 12.08 -3.65
CA LEU A 12 3.16 10.78 -2.97
C LEU A 12 3.51 9.61 -3.91
N VAL A 13 2.98 9.63 -5.14
CA VAL A 13 3.28 8.60 -6.14
C VAL A 13 4.73 8.65 -6.63
N ASN A 14 5.35 9.82 -6.68
CA ASN A 14 6.72 9.99 -7.17
C ASN A 14 7.78 9.83 -6.08
N SER A 15 7.42 10.08 -4.81
CA SER A 15 8.33 9.93 -3.66
C SER A 15 8.50 8.48 -3.20
N THR A 16 7.53 7.61 -3.54
CA THR A 16 7.58 6.21 -3.11
C THR A 16 8.20 5.36 -4.20
N ASP A 17 9.51 5.41 -4.32
CA ASP A 17 10.23 4.73 -5.42
C ASP A 17 10.41 3.21 -5.20
N THR A 18 10.13 2.69 -4.00
CA THR A 18 10.43 1.30 -3.66
C THR A 18 9.24 0.60 -3.00
N LEU A 19 9.00 -0.67 -3.33
CA LEU A 19 8.02 -1.53 -2.65
C LEU A 19 8.22 -1.54 -1.12
N LYS A 20 9.46 -1.39 -0.67
CA LYS A 20 9.82 -1.31 0.75
C LYS A 20 9.17 -0.13 1.46
N GLU A 21 9.14 1.05 0.85
CA GLU A 21 8.50 2.25 1.42
C GLU A 21 7.00 2.08 1.53
N LEU A 22 6.37 1.48 0.52
CA LEU A 22 4.94 1.21 0.53
C LEU A 22 4.55 0.20 1.61
N THR A 23 5.35 -0.87 1.76
CA THR A 23 5.17 -1.85 2.84
C THR A 23 5.37 -1.22 4.21
N LEU A 24 6.32 -0.30 4.35
CA LEU A 24 6.55 0.42 5.59
C LEU A 24 5.37 1.33 5.95
N ILE A 25 4.84 2.07 4.97
CA ILE A 25 3.65 2.93 5.15
C ILE A 25 2.45 2.08 5.57
N TYR A 26 2.25 0.94 4.93
CA TYR A 26 1.20 -0.02 5.27
C TYR A 26 1.32 -0.52 6.72
N ALA A 27 2.51 -0.98 7.11
CA ALA A 27 2.77 -1.43 8.46
C ALA A 27 2.56 -0.31 9.50
N LEU A 28 2.98 0.92 9.17
CA LEU A 28 2.77 2.07 10.04
C LEU A 28 1.28 2.41 10.20
N CYS A 29 0.49 2.33 9.12
CA CYS A 29 -0.95 2.49 9.18
C CYS A 29 -1.61 1.47 10.11
N LEU A 30 -1.22 0.20 10.02
CA LEU A 30 -1.75 -0.85 10.90
C LEU A 30 -1.39 -0.59 12.38
N LEU A 31 -0.14 -0.23 12.65
CA LEU A 31 0.32 0.07 14.01
C LEU A 31 -0.40 1.29 14.60
N CYS A 32 -0.60 2.35 13.80
CA CYS A 32 -1.36 3.52 14.22
C CYS A 32 -2.82 3.18 14.51
N ALA A 33 -3.46 2.42 13.63
CA ALA A 33 -4.85 1.97 13.82
C ALA A 33 -5.00 1.11 15.08
N ALA A 34 -4.09 0.16 15.30
CA ALA A 34 -4.04 -0.67 16.50
C ALA A 34 -3.87 0.17 17.77
N GLY A 35 -2.96 1.15 17.76
CA GLY A 35 -2.74 2.04 18.89
C GLY A 35 -3.95 2.88 19.25
N VAL A 36 -4.60 3.49 18.25
CA VAL A 36 -5.83 4.27 18.47
C VAL A 36 -6.97 3.39 18.94
N PHE A 37 -7.12 2.19 18.36
CA PHE A 37 -8.13 1.23 18.76
C PHE A 37 -7.91 0.74 20.21
N ALA A 38 -6.69 0.40 20.58
CA ALA A 38 -6.34 -0.01 21.94
C ALA A 38 -6.73 1.07 22.97
N LEU A 39 -6.40 2.32 22.69
CA LEU A 39 -6.72 3.45 23.57
C LEU A 39 -8.24 3.72 23.62
N ALA A 40 -8.93 3.64 22.48
CA ALA A 40 -10.37 3.93 22.39
C ALA A 40 -11.22 2.84 23.05
N GLU A 41 -10.86 1.58 22.92
CA GLU A 41 -11.60 0.43 23.42
C GLU A 41 -11.09 -0.08 24.78
N GLY A 42 -9.95 0.44 25.27
CA GLY A 42 -9.31 -0.01 26.52
C GLY A 42 -8.80 -1.44 26.43
N LYS A 43 -8.34 -1.86 25.27
CA LYS A 43 -7.87 -3.22 24.99
C LYS A 43 -6.34 -3.32 24.98
N ASP A 44 -5.84 -4.55 25.07
CA ASP A 44 -4.42 -4.82 24.90
C ASP A 44 -3.96 -4.49 23.48
N PHE A 45 -2.72 -4.04 23.35
CA PHE A 45 -2.15 -3.67 22.06
C PHE A 45 -2.03 -4.86 21.10
N GLY A 46 -1.73 -6.05 21.61
CA GLY A 46 -1.64 -7.28 20.82
C GLY A 46 -2.96 -7.65 20.18
N ASP A 47 -4.04 -7.64 20.95
CA ASP A 47 -5.40 -7.91 20.46
C ASP A 47 -5.85 -6.84 19.48
N SER A 48 -5.52 -5.58 19.75
CA SER A 48 -5.82 -4.45 18.85
C SER A 48 -5.04 -4.52 17.54
N LEU A 49 -3.82 -5.00 17.56
CA LEU A 49 -3.03 -5.23 16.36
C LEU A 49 -3.60 -6.38 15.52
N TRP A 50 -3.97 -7.48 16.17
CA TRP A 50 -4.67 -8.58 15.52
C TRP A 50 -5.96 -8.08 14.86
N TRP A 51 -6.79 -7.35 15.60
CA TRP A 51 -8.02 -6.76 15.08
C TRP A 51 -7.77 -5.86 13.85
N SER A 52 -6.75 -5.01 13.88
CA SER A 52 -6.44 -4.10 12.77
C SER A 52 -6.04 -4.86 11.50
N VAL A 53 -5.25 -5.92 11.62
CA VAL A 53 -4.85 -6.78 10.49
C VAL A 53 -6.05 -7.51 9.90
N VAL A 54 -6.88 -8.12 10.76
CA VAL A 54 -8.06 -8.89 10.33
C VAL A 54 -9.12 -7.99 9.67
N THR A 55 -9.26 -6.78 10.20
CA THR A 55 -10.21 -5.78 9.68
C THR A 55 -9.75 -5.24 8.33
N GLU A 56 -8.47 -4.92 8.21
CA GLU A 56 -7.88 -4.37 6.99
C GLU A 56 -7.88 -5.40 5.86
N MET A 57 -7.59 -6.67 6.16
CA MET A 57 -7.67 -7.77 5.21
C MET A 57 -9.10 -8.18 4.84
N THR A 58 -10.11 -7.45 5.34
CA THR A 58 -11.54 -7.71 5.10
C THR A 58 -12.01 -9.11 5.55
N LEU A 59 -11.26 -9.77 6.43
CA LEU A 59 -11.63 -11.08 6.97
C LEU A 59 -12.77 -10.97 7.99
N GLY A 60 -12.69 -9.98 8.90
CA GLY A 60 -13.74 -9.66 9.85
C GLY A 60 -14.22 -10.87 10.66
N TYR A 61 -13.34 -11.52 11.41
CA TYR A 61 -13.72 -12.69 12.23
C TYR A 61 -14.83 -12.39 13.24
N GLY A 62 -14.95 -11.12 13.68
CA GLY A 62 -15.97 -10.70 14.62
C GLY A 62 -15.68 -11.08 16.08
N ASP A 63 -14.46 -11.52 16.36
CA ASP A 63 -13.93 -11.76 17.70
C ASP A 63 -13.79 -10.45 18.51
N ASP A 64 -13.47 -9.37 17.81
CA ASP A 64 -13.36 -8.03 18.34
C ASP A 64 -14.13 -7.02 17.49
N VAL A 65 -15.03 -6.25 18.13
CA VAL A 65 -15.89 -5.29 17.44
C VAL A 65 -15.77 -3.93 18.12
N PRO A 66 -15.60 -2.82 17.39
CA PRO A 66 -15.53 -1.50 18.00
C PRO A 66 -16.86 -1.11 18.64
N ALA A 67 -16.83 -0.84 19.94
CA ALA A 67 -17.99 -0.35 20.72
C ALA A 67 -18.05 1.16 20.72
N THR A 68 -16.89 1.84 20.75
CA THR A 68 -16.82 3.30 20.80
C THR A 68 -16.96 3.94 19.41
N THR A 69 -17.39 5.21 19.38
CA THR A 69 -17.45 5.99 18.14
C THR A 69 -16.08 6.16 17.50
N VAL A 70 -15.04 6.35 18.31
CA VAL A 70 -13.66 6.48 17.83
C VAL A 70 -13.20 5.17 17.19
N GLY A 71 -13.41 4.03 17.86
CA GLY A 71 -13.10 2.70 17.30
C GLY A 71 -13.80 2.43 15.98
N ARG A 72 -15.07 2.82 15.85
CA ARG A 72 -15.85 2.70 14.61
C ARG A 72 -15.29 3.58 13.48
N LEU A 73 -14.88 4.81 13.79
CA LEU A 73 -14.24 5.69 12.80
C LEU A 73 -12.90 5.15 12.33
N VAL A 74 -12.09 4.59 13.23
CA VAL A 74 -10.83 3.91 12.88
C VAL A 74 -11.10 2.71 11.99
N ALA A 75 -12.12 1.89 12.29
CA ALA A 75 -12.52 0.76 11.46
C ALA A 75 -12.90 1.21 10.04
N VAL A 76 -13.75 2.23 9.92
CA VAL A 76 -14.16 2.77 8.60
C VAL A 76 -12.96 3.31 7.83
N ALA A 77 -12.07 4.07 8.48
CA ALA A 77 -10.86 4.57 7.84
C ALA A 77 -9.95 3.45 7.36
N LEU A 78 -9.73 2.42 8.19
CA LEU A 78 -8.87 1.28 7.88
C LEU A 78 -9.42 0.46 6.71
N MET A 79 -10.72 0.15 6.73
CA MET A 79 -11.41 -0.60 5.67
C MET A 79 -11.40 0.09 4.31
N HIS A 80 -11.28 1.41 4.26
CA HIS A 80 -11.27 2.16 3.00
C HIS A 80 -9.86 2.49 2.53
N LEU A 81 -8.94 2.82 3.46
CA LEU A 81 -7.62 3.31 3.11
C LEU A 81 -6.77 2.24 2.41
N ALA A 82 -6.75 1.04 2.95
CA ALA A 82 -5.90 -0.03 2.42
C ALA A 82 -6.42 -0.60 1.09
N PRO A 83 -7.68 -1.05 0.95
CA PRO A 83 -8.17 -1.60 -0.31
C PRO A 83 -8.23 -0.58 -1.44
N LEU A 84 -8.55 0.69 -1.14
CA LEU A 84 -8.72 1.71 -2.19
C LEU A 84 -7.40 2.35 -2.61
N PHE A 85 -6.40 2.43 -1.73
CA PHE A 85 -5.16 3.16 -2.01
C PHE A 85 -3.93 2.28 -1.99
N ILE A 86 -3.72 1.50 -0.94
CA ILE A 86 -2.47 0.76 -0.75
C ILE A 86 -2.39 -0.42 -1.71
N ILE A 87 -3.42 -1.24 -1.81
CA ILE A 87 -3.43 -2.43 -2.67
C ILE A 87 -3.33 -2.06 -4.16
N PRO A 88 -4.14 -1.14 -4.72
CA PRO A 88 -3.99 -0.74 -6.12
C PRO A 88 -2.63 -0.11 -6.43
N LEU A 89 -2.08 0.69 -5.50
CA LEU A 89 -0.77 1.28 -5.67
C LEU A 89 0.34 0.23 -5.69
N MET A 90 0.23 -0.78 -4.84
CA MET A 90 1.15 -1.93 -4.80
C MET A 90 1.12 -2.73 -6.11
N ILE A 91 -0.07 -3.00 -6.65
CA ILE A 91 -0.26 -3.69 -7.93
C ILE A 91 0.35 -2.89 -9.08
N VAL A 92 0.08 -1.59 -9.17
CA VAL A 92 0.63 -0.72 -10.23
C VAL A 92 2.16 -0.68 -10.17
N ARG A 93 2.73 -0.63 -8.98
CA ARG A 93 4.20 -0.65 -8.78
C ARG A 93 4.82 -1.98 -9.20
N MET A 94 4.21 -3.07 -8.80
CA MET A 94 4.64 -4.41 -9.17
C MET A 94 4.62 -4.61 -10.69
N LEU A 95 3.55 -4.19 -11.37
CA LEU A 95 3.42 -4.24 -12.83
C LEU A 95 4.50 -3.39 -13.53
N ARG A 96 4.78 -2.18 -13.05
CA ARG A 96 5.84 -1.32 -13.60
C ARG A 96 7.21 -1.97 -13.52
N THR A 97 7.52 -2.64 -12.43
CA THR A 97 8.77 -3.37 -12.26
C THR A 97 8.88 -4.52 -13.26
N PHE A 98 7.81 -5.28 -13.45
CA PHE A 98 7.77 -6.39 -14.43
C PHE A 98 7.94 -5.91 -15.88
N VAL A 99 7.23 -4.84 -16.26
CA VAL A 99 7.32 -4.27 -17.62
C VAL A 99 8.72 -3.75 -17.89
N ARG A 100 9.35 -3.06 -16.93
CA ARG A 100 10.70 -2.53 -17.07
C ARG A 100 11.76 -3.65 -17.28
N THR A 101 11.59 -4.77 -16.61
CA THR A 101 12.49 -5.93 -16.75
C THR A 101 12.35 -6.56 -18.14
N ARG A 102 11.12 -6.68 -18.68
CA ARG A 102 10.89 -7.22 -20.03
C ARG A 102 11.44 -6.33 -21.14
N THR A 103 11.32 -5.01 -21.00
CA THR A 103 11.82 -4.07 -22.03
C THR A 103 13.34 -4.09 -22.09
N ASN A 104 14.01 -4.23 -20.95
CA ASN A 104 15.46 -4.26 -20.87
C ASN A 104 16.06 -5.54 -21.47
N SER A 105 15.38 -6.68 -21.36
CA SER A 105 15.79 -7.94 -21.98
C SER A 105 15.65 -7.92 -23.51
N ARG A 106 14.59 -7.28 -24.04
CA ARG A 106 14.38 -7.12 -25.49
C ARG A 106 15.43 -6.22 -26.15
N THR A 107 15.78 -5.10 -25.51
CA THR A 107 16.82 -4.19 -26.03
C THR A 107 18.21 -4.82 -25.99
N ARG A 108 18.48 -5.67 -25.02
CA ARG A 108 19.75 -6.43 -24.95
C ARG A 108 19.86 -7.47 -26.06
N SER A 109 18.77 -8.17 -26.38
CA SER A 109 18.72 -9.15 -27.49
C SER A 109 18.89 -8.48 -28.85
N SER A 110 18.21 -7.34 -29.08
CA SER A 110 18.30 -6.56 -30.31
C SER A 110 19.70 -5.97 -30.58
N LYS A 111 20.43 -5.59 -29.52
CA LYS A 111 21.83 -5.12 -29.65
C LYS A 111 22.81 -6.24 -30.00
N ARG A 112 22.50 -7.47 -29.66
CA ARG A 112 23.34 -8.64 -29.93
C ARG A 112 23.19 -9.16 -31.37
N SER A 113 22.12 -8.83 -32.07
CA SER A 113 21.80 -9.24 -33.43
C SER A 113 22.19 -8.21 -34.52
N ARG A 114 22.92 -7.14 -34.17
CA ARG A 114 23.46 -6.24 -35.20
C ARG A 114 24.58 -6.95 -35.95
N PRO A 115 24.48 -7.03 -37.28
CA PRO A 115 25.56 -7.61 -38.09
C PRO A 115 26.86 -6.81 -37.89
N ILE A 116 27.96 -7.52 -37.81
CA ILE A 116 29.30 -6.99 -37.54
C ILE A 116 29.90 -6.30 -38.80
N TRP A 117 29.18 -6.36 -39.92
CA TRP A 117 29.68 -5.83 -41.19
C TRP A 117 29.27 -4.36 -41.38
N PRO A 118 30.20 -3.46 -41.62
CA PRO A 118 29.90 -2.10 -42.12
C PRO A 118 29.35 -2.17 -43.55
N PRO A 119 28.52 -1.17 -43.92
CA PRO A 119 28.00 -1.04 -45.28
C PRO A 119 29.09 -0.82 -46.32
#